data_06a702b1afdd7e9ea32dbb7aa3432b17
#
_entry.id   06a702b1afdd7e9ea32dbb7aa3432b17
#
_cell.length_a   1.000
_cell.length_b   1.000
_cell.length_c   1.000
_cell.angle_alpha   90.00
_cell.angle_beta   90.00
_cell.angle_gamma   90.00
#
_symmetry.space_group_name_H-M   'P 1'
#
loop_
_entity.id
_entity.type
_entity.pdbx_description
1 polymer ?
#
loop_
_entity_poly.entity_id
_entity_poly.type
_entity_poly.pdbx_seq_one_letter_code
_entity_poly.pdbx_strand_id
1 'polypeptide(L)'
;MSSIEMPAPVMPIEPAELAGASPYPLAIDQDFCLIRWMAAISRACGALATVALLLMALSMCYEIFSRYLFNAPTAWATEISGYLLVATVFFGLAAAQASNSHVQVELWIDRLSAPVRLRVELLCQWLALLFCVVLGWQMASFNVREYLNDTRDWGLLSTPQWMPELAVSVGMVVFCMSILVDIYRLSPPAQAWRRWLTPALLALLAAALVALGANAVPMAAGGRFDWGMALIVAALLACAWAWSGVRTLAHVVLVVGGCAVLYGLARGQSLGWVAFLLVASMMLLLFLGVRIGVALGLVGLFGVYFLLSRPQLSLLAERAWSSTNTFTLTAVPMFIFMGGLLLRSGITAGMFDALVRWFGRAPGGLAHASAGASAVFAAVSGSSLATAATLGKVACPDMIERGYSPRLTYGVAAAXXXXXXXXXARRSAFSSRPASR
;
A
#
# COMPACT_ATOMS: atom_id res chain seq x y z
N MET A 1 -42.01 13.95 -38.07
CA MET A 1 -40.58 14.23 -37.95
C MET A 1 -40.36 14.82 -36.57
N SER A 2 -40.09 13.98 -35.60
CA SER A 2 -39.78 14.40 -34.22
C SER A 2 -38.28 14.75 -34.17
N SER A 3 -37.98 15.96 -33.78
CA SER A 3 -36.62 16.45 -33.55
C SER A 3 -35.98 15.61 -32.46
N ILE A 4 -35.00 14.76 -32.80
CA ILE A 4 -34.17 14.07 -31.85
C ILE A 4 -33.24 15.12 -31.24
N GLU A 5 -33.54 15.55 -30.02
CA GLU A 5 -32.61 16.38 -29.24
C GLU A 5 -31.36 15.56 -28.95
N MET A 6 -30.25 15.95 -29.55
CA MET A 6 -28.95 15.37 -29.20
C MET A 6 -28.63 15.70 -27.76
N PRO A 7 -28.24 14.71 -26.96
CA PRO A 7 -27.76 15.01 -25.60
C PRO A 7 -26.56 15.95 -25.67
N ALA A 8 -26.49 16.90 -24.75
CA ALA A 8 -25.38 17.83 -24.66
C ALA A 8 -24.03 17.08 -24.61
N PRO A 9 -22.99 17.61 -25.25
CA PRO A 9 -21.68 16.96 -25.19
C PRO A 9 -21.21 16.85 -23.74
N VAL A 10 -20.87 15.62 -23.38
CA VAL A 10 -20.32 15.34 -22.05
C VAL A 10 -18.99 16.12 -21.99
N MET A 11 -18.98 17.18 -21.18
CA MET A 11 -17.75 17.94 -20.96
C MET A 11 -16.66 16.99 -20.43
N PRO A 12 -15.43 17.08 -20.94
CA PRO A 12 -14.35 16.29 -20.37
C PRO A 12 -14.19 16.66 -18.90
N ILE A 13 -14.34 15.66 -18.04
CA ILE A 13 -14.15 15.83 -16.59
C ILE A 13 -12.68 16.26 -16.39
N GLU A 14 -12.48 17.46 -15.87
CA GLU A 14 -11.13 17.95 -15.57
C GLU A 14 -10.42 16.95 -14.64
N PRO A 15 -9.12 16.70 -14.87
CA PRO A 15 -8.34 15.80 -14.00
C PRO A 15 -8.36 16.21 -12.53
N ALA A 16 -8.66 17.45 -12.23
CA ALA A 16 -8.81 17.96 -10.86
C ALA A 16 -10.08 17.45 -10.17
N GLU A 17 -11.12 17.08 -10.92
CA GLU A 17 -12.35 16.50 -10.37
C GLU A 17 -12.22 15.01 -10.08
N LEU A 18 -11.27 14.34 -10.73
CA LEU A 18 -10.96 12.92 -10.49
C LEU A 18 -10.02 12.74 -9.27
N ALA A 19 -9.33 13.80 -8.86
CA ALA A 19 -8.64 13.83 -7.57
C ALA A 19 -9.72 14.08 -6.52
N GLY A 20 -10.33 13.01 -6.04
CA GLY A 20 -11.51 12.99 -5.21
C GLY A 20 -11.61 14.16 -4.23
N ALA A 21 -12.50 15.09 -4.52
CA ALA A 21 -12.94 16.04 -3.52
C ALA A 21 -13.40 15.22 -2.32
N SER A 22 -12.72 15.36 -1.20
CA SER A 22 -13.17 14.77 0.06
C SER A 22 -14.66 15.08 0.19
N PRO A 23 -15.51 14.07 0.40
CA PRO A 23 -16.96 14.33 0.50
C PRO A 23 -17.33 15.18 1.73
N TYR A 24 -16.36 15.61 2.49
CA TYR A 24 -16.56 16.42 3.70
C TYR A 24 -15.99 17.81 3.49
N PRO A 25 -16.83 18.85 3.50
CA PRO A 25 -16.35 20.23 3.55
C PRO A 25 -15.77 20.48 4.96
N LEU A 26 -14.52 20.10 5.10
CA LEU A 26 -13.81 20.36 6.35
C LEU A 26 -13.41 21.85 6.34
N ALA A 27 -14.22 22.67 6.98
CA ALA A 27 -13.83 24.00 7.39
C ALA A 27 -12.81 23.89 8.54
N ILE A 28 -11.73 23.14 8.30
CA ILE A 28 -10.60 23.16 9.20
C ILE A 28 -9.62 24.18 8.65
N ASP A 29 -9.28 25.12 9.51
CA ASP A 29 -8.24 26.11 9.30
C ASP A 29 -7.03 25.43 8.63
N GLN A 30 -6.91 25.62 7.31
CA GLN A 30 -5.74 25.17 6.57
C GLN A 30 -4.45 25.88 7.02
N ASP A 31 -4.61 26.84 7.93
CA ASP A 31 -3.53 27.65 8.47
C ASP A 31 -2.78 27.00 9.63
N PHE A 32 -3.16 25.77 10.03
CA PHE A 32 -2.38 25.07 11.05
C PHE A 32 -1.02 24.71 10.46
N CYS A 33 0.01 25.33 10.98
CA CYS A 33 1.41 25.21 10.51
C CYS A 33 1.84 23.74 10.33
N LEU A 34 1.42 22.85 11.23
CA LEU A 34 1.77 21.41 11.18
C LEU A 34 1.21 20.73 9.93
N ILE A 35 -0.02 21.05 9.51
CA ILE A 35 -0.64 20.45 8.32
C ILE A 35 0.15 20.85 7.06
N ARG A 36 0.54 22.13 6.96
CA ARG A 36 1.34 22.64 5.84
C ARG A 36 2.71 21.98 5.80
N TRP A 37 3.37 21.85 6.95
CA TRP A 37 4.67 21.17 7.05
C TRP A 37 4.56 19.69 6.64
N MET A 38 3.55 18.98 7.12
CA MET A 38 3.36 17.58 6.76
C MET A 38 3.05 17.40 5.28
N ALA A 39 2.26 18.30 4.68
CA ALA A 39 1.99 18.28 3.25
C ALA A 39 3.28 18.51 2.44
N ALA A 40 4.16 19.41 2.93
CA ALA A 40 5.46 19.64 2.29
C ALA A 40 6.38 18.42 2.41
N ILE A 41 6.44 17.81 3.60
CA ILE A 41 7.24 16.59 3.86
C ILE A 41 6.74 15.44 2.99
N SER A 42 5.42 15.21 2.91
CA SER A 42 4.84 14.15 2.07
C SER A 42 5.18 14.35 0.59
N ARG A 43 5.12 15.61 0.10
CA ARG A 43 5.53 15.94 -1.28
C ARG A 43 7.02 15.69 -1.49
N ALA A 44 7.86 16.08 -0.53
CA ALA A 44 9.31 15.83 -0.60
C ALA A 44 9.61 14.33 -0.62
N CYS A 45 8.94 13.54 0.21
CA CYS A 45 9.06 12.07 0.21
C CYS A 45 8.61 11.47 -1.13
N GLY A 46 7.51 11.97 -1.70
CA GLY A 46 7.04 11.55 -3.02
C GLY A 46 8.06 11.87 -4.12
N ALA A 47 8.68 13.05 -4.05
CA ALA A 47 9.75 13.45 -4.98
C ALA A 47 10.98 12.54 -4.82
N LEU A 48 11.38 12.24 -3.59
CA LEU A 48 12.47 11.30 -3.30
C LEU A 48 12.18 9.90 -3.84
N ALA A 49 10.95 9.41 -3.66
CA ALA A 49 10.51 8.12 -4.19
C ALA A 49 10.58 8.11 -5.73
N THR A 50 10.18 9.21 -6.37
CA THR A 50 10.26 9.36 -7.83
C THR A 50 11.72 9.36 -8.32
N VAL A 51 12.59 10.09 -7.63
CA VAL A 51 14.03 10.13 -7.96
C VAL A 51 14.64 8.73 -7.78
N ALA A 52 14.32 8.04 -6.68
CA ALA A 52 14.80 6.68 -6.43
C ALA A 52 14.34 5.72 -7.54
N LEU A 53 13.08 5.84 -7.99
CA LEU A 53 12.55 5.05 -9.10
C LEU A 53 13.32 5.31 -10.41
N LEU A 54 13.58 6.59 -10.72
CA LEU A 54 14.35 6.97 -11.92
C LEU A 54 15.78 6.46 -11.87
N LEU A 55 16.43 6.59 -10.71
CA LEU A 55 17.80 6.09 -10.51
C LEU A 55 17.83 4.55 -10.64
N MET A 56 16.82 3.87 -10.10
CA MET A 56 16.68 2.41 -10.25
C MET A 56 16.53 2.05 -11.74
N ALA A 57 15.67 2.76 -12.48
CA ALA A 57 15.47 2.52 -13.90
C ALA A 57 16.79 2.71 -14.69
N LEU A 58 17.51 3.80 -14.42
CA LEU A 58 18.77 4.10 -15.08
C LEU A 58 19.86 3.06 -14.73
N SER A 59 19.96 2.66 -13.47
CA SER A 59 20.94 1.65 -13.04
C SER A 59 20.68 0.29 -13.70
N MET A 60 19.40 -0.11 -13.81
CA MET A 60 19.04 -1.37 -14.45
C MET A 60 19.24 -1.31 -15.98
N CYS A 61 18.94 -0.18 -16.62
CA CYS A 61 19.25 0.01 -18.04
C CYS A 61 20.76 -0.07 -18.28
N TYR A 62 21.55 0.60 -17.45
CA TYR A 62 23.01 0.54 -17.52
C TYR A 62 23.51 -0.90 -17.37
N GLU A 63 23.02 -1.64 -16.38
CA GLU A 63 23.38 -3.04 -16.15
C GLU A 63 23.08 -3.90 -17.38
N ILE A 64 21.90 -3.72 -17.99
CA ILE A 64 21.49 -4.48 -19.18
C ILE A 64 22.45 -4.19 -20.33
N PHE A 65 22.74 -2.93 -20.61
CA PHE A 65 23.67 -2.54 -21.69
C PHE A 65 25.07 -3.07 -21.41
N SER A 66 25.58 -2.88 -20.19
CA SER A 66 26.91 -3.34 -19.79
C SER A 66 27.06 -4.86 -19.95
N ARG A 67 26.05 -5.60 -19.50
CA ARG A 67 26.05 -7.07 -19.52
C ARG A 67 25.94 -7.64 -20.94
N TYR A 68 25.03 -7.10 -21.77
CA TYR A 68 24.71 -7.72 -23.07
C TYR A 68 25.54 -7.16 -24.23
N LEU A 69 25.98 -5.90 -24.18
CA LEU A 69 26.79 -5.29 -25.26
C LEU A 69 28.29 -5.41 -25.00
N PHE A 70 28.69 -5.22 -23.74
CA PHE A 70 30.10 -5.19 -23.38
C PHE A 70 30.59 -6.44 -22.65
N ASN A 71 29.66 -7.39 -22.35
CA ASN A 71 29.94 -8.60 -21.59
C ASN A 71 30.64 -8.31 -20.25
N ALA A 72 30.27 -7.20 -19.63
CA ALA A 72 30.88 -6.66 -18.39
C ALA A 72 29.77 -6.46 -17.34
N PRO A 73 29.28 -7.54 -16.69
CA PRO A 73 28.23 -7.41 -15.68
C PRO A 73 28.73 -6.61 -14.48
N THR A 74 27.87 -5.73 -13.95
CA THR A 74 28.21 -4.91 -12.79
C THR A 74 27.96 -5.67 -11.48
N ALA A 75 28.77 -5.40 -10.47
CA ALA A 75 28.61 -5.98 -9.14
C ALA A 75 27.57 -5.24 -8.29
N TRP A 76 27.35 -3.94 -8.61
CA TRP A 76 26.60 -3.04 -7.73
C TRP A 76 25.14 -2.81 -8.14
N ALA A 77 24.82 -2.92 -9.43
CA ALA A 77 23.51 -2.46 -9.95
C ALA A 77 22.34 -3.22 -9.33
N THR A 78 22.48 -4.53 -9.13
CA THR A 78 21.44 -5.38 -8.56
C THR A 78 21.14 -4.98 -7.10
N GLU A 79 22.19 -4.81 -6.29
CA GLU A 79 22.06 -4.46 -4.86
C GLU A 79 21.49 -3.06 -4.69
N ILE A 80 22.07 -2.08 -5.38
CA ILE A 80 21.61 -0.67 -5.34
C ILE A 80 20.16 -0.58 -5.80
N SER A 81 19.75 -1.34 -6.82
CA SER A 81 18.34 -1.36 -7.28
C SER A 81 17.40 -1.87 -6.20
N GLY A 82 17.81 -2.86 -5.42
CA GLY A 82 17.03 -3.36 -4.27
C GLY A 82 16.87 -2.27 -3.21
N TYR A 83 17.95 -1.56 -2.88
CA TYR A 83 17.92 -0.46 -1.90
C TYR A 83 17.05 0.71 -2.38
N LEU A 84 17.15 1.06 -3.66
CA LEU A 84 16.33 2.11 -4.29
C LEU A 84 14.85 1.70 -4.33
N LEU A 85 14.57 0.42 -4.52
CA LEU A 85 13.18 -0.10 -4.45
C LEU A 85 12.61 0.10 -3.04
N VAL A 86 13.36 -0.26 -2.01
CA VAL A 86 12.95 -0.04 -0.61
C VAL A 86 12.66 1.45 -0.37
N ALA A 87 13.56 2.34 -0.80
CA ALA A 87 13.37 3.78 -0.67
C ALA A 87 12.10 4.25 -1.42
N THR A 88 11.90 3.77 -2.66
CA THR A 88 10.72 4.09 -3.47
C THR A 88 9.42 3.70 -2.74
N VAL A 89 9.38 2.50 -2.17
CA VAL A 89 8.19 1.99 -1.48
C VAL A 89 7.91 2.82 -0.22
N PHE A 90 8.88 2.95 0.68
CA PHE A 90 8.63 3.53 2.00
C PHE A 90 8.49 5.06 1.98
N PHE A 91 9.23 5.77 1.15
CA PHE A 91 9.01 7.21 0.95
C PHE A 91 7.71 7.47 0.18
N GLY A 92 7.31 6.55 -0.71
CA GLY A 92 6.05 6.64 -1.45
C GLY A 92 4.80 6.52 -0.59
N LEU A 93 4.87 5.81 0.57
CA LEU A 93 3.71 5.58 1.44
C LEU A 93 3.04 6.88 1.90
N ALA A 94 3.84 7.88 2.33
CA ALA A 94 3.33 9.16 2.81
C ALA A 94 2.66 9.97 1.69
N ALA A 95 3.22 9.92 0.48
CA ALA A 95 2.65 10.58 -0.69
C ALA A 95 1.34 9.89 -1.12
N ALA A 96 1.30 8.56 -1.07
CA ALA A 96 0.11 7.76 -1.36
C ALA A 96 -1.01 8.05 -0.34
N GLN A 97 -0.66 8.25 0.95
CA GLN A 97 -1.60 8.65 1.99
C GLN A 97 -2.20 10.02 1.67
N ALA A 98 -1.35 10.99 1.38
CA ALA A 98 -1.77 12.37 1.11
C ALA A 98 -2.68 12.48 -0.13
N SER A 99 -2.55 11.54 -1.09
CA SER A 99 -3.39 11.50 -2.31
C SER A 99 -4.55 10.51 -2.22
N ASN A 100 -4.76 9.87 -1.06
CA ASN A 100 -5.80 8.84 -0.85
C ASN A 100 -5.74 7.71 -1.91
N SER A 101 -4.54 7.35 -2.36
CA SER A 101 -4.36 6.34 -3.42
C SER A 101 -4.14 4.93 -2.88
N HIS A 102 -4.24 4.73 -1.56
CA HIS A 102 -4.18 3.39 -0.98
C HIS A 102 -5.43 2.58 -1.35
N VAL A 103 -5.21 1.35 -1.78
CA VAL A 103 -6.30 0.46 -2.20
C VAL A 103 -7.10 -0.01 -0.98
N GLN A 104 -8.39 0.23 -1.03
CA GLN A 104 -9.35 -0.20 -0.01
C GLN A 104 -10.63 -0.71 -0.68
N VAL A 105 -11.42 -1.49 0.05
CA VAL A 105 -12.67 -2.06 -0.44
C VAL A 105 -13.81 -1.19 0.10
N GLU A 106 -14.53 -0.52 -0.82
CA GLU A 106 -15.58 0.46 -0.44
C GLU A 106 -17.00 -0.09 -0.56
N LEU A 107 -17.15 -1.39 -0.83
CA LEU A 107 -18.44 -2.03 -1.14
C LEU A 107 -19.55 -1.77 -0.10
N TRP A 108 -19.19 -1.68 1.18
CA TRP A 108 -20.14 -1.48 2.28
C TRP A 108 -20.15 -0.04 2.78
N ILE A 109 -19.01 0.63 2.74
CA ILE A 109 -18.84 1.99 3.30
C ILE A 109 -19.78 2.97 2.59
N ASP A 110 -19.91 2.84 1.27
CA ASP A 110 -20.76 3.73 0.45
C ASP A 110 -22.26 3.58 0.76
N ARG A 111 -22.67 2.49 1.40
CA ARG A 111 -24.08 2.25 1.78
C ARG A 111 -24.39 2.77 3.19
N LEU A 112 -23.39 3.19 3.94
CA LEU A 112 -23.56 3.64 5.32
C LEU A 112 -24.01 5.09 5.38
N SER A 113 -24.80 5.45 6.40
CA SER A 113 -25.13 6.85 6.65
C SER A 113 -23.87 7.64 7.04
N ALA A 114 -23.87 8.92 6.71
CA ALA A 114 -22.70 9.79 6.90
C ALA A 114 -22.07 9.72 8.31
N PRO A 115 -22.85 9.75 9.43
CA PRO A 115 -22.23 9.66 10.75
C PRO A 115 -21.65 8.30 11.08
N VAL A 116 -22.17 7.21 10.48
CA VAL A 116 -21.61 5.86 10.66
C VAL A 116 -20.36 5.71 9.82
N ARG A 117 -20.39 6.18 8.58
CA ARG A 117 -19.25 6.19 7.67
C ARG A 117 -18.04 6.87 8.30
N LEU A 118 -18.23 8.06 8.87
CA LEU A 118 -17.17 8.82 9.56
C LEU A 118 -16.56 8.00 10.70
N ARG A 119 -17.40 7.33 11.51
CA ARG A 119 -16.91 6.49 12.63
C ARG A 119 -16.11 5.29 12.15
N VAL A 120 -16.54 4.65 11.07
CA VAL A 120 -15.82 3.52 10.46
C VAL A 120 -14.48 4.01 9.88
N GLU A 121 -14.48 5.13 9.16
CA GLU A 121 -13.24 5.72 8.64
C GLU A 121 -12.24 6.04 9.76
N LEU A 122 -12.71 6.67 10.84
CA LEU A 122 -11.86 6.95 12.01
C LEU A 122 -11.31 5.67 12.62
N LEU A 123 -12.15 4.64 12.76
CA LEU A 123 -11.72 3.32 13.26
C LEU A 123 -10.62 2.74 12.37
N CYS A 124 -10.81 2.75 11.05
CA CYS A 124 -9.84 2.23 10.08
C CYS A 124 -8.50 2.98 10.14
N GLN A 125 -8.54 4.31 10.30
CA GLN A 125 -7.34 5.14 10.43
C GLN A 125 -6.59 4.82 11.75
N TRP A 126 -7.32 4.64 12.87
CA TRP A 126 -6.68 4.27 14.15
C TRP A 126 -6.07 2.86 14.10
N LEU A 127 -6.74 1.90 13.45
CA LEU A 127 -6.19 0.55 13.25
C LEU A 127 -4.94 0.59 12.37
N ALA A 128 -4.97 1.42 11.32
CA ALA A 128 -3.81 1.62 10.44
C ALA A 128 -2.64 2.22 11.22
N LEU A 129 -2.90 3.26 12.01
CA LEU A 129 -1.87 3.90 12.82
C LEU A 129 -1.27 2.92 13.83
N LEU A 130 -2.12 2.14 14.52
CA LEU A 130 -1.67 1.14 15.48
C LEU A 130 -0.69 0.15 14.84
N PHE A 131 -1.07 -0.42 13.70
CA PHE A 131 -0.20 -1.35 12.97
C PHE A 131 1.11 -0.69 12.52
N CYS A 132 1.00 0.50 11.91
CA CYS A 132 2.17 1.20 11.34
C CYS A 132 3.16 1.65 12.43
N VAL A 133 2.66 2.04 13.59
CA VAL A 133 3.53 2.41 14.73
C VAL A 133 4.23 1.18 15.30
N VAL A 134 3.53 0.04 15.43
CA VAL A 134 4.15 -1.22 15.87
C VAL A 134 5.24 -1.64 14.88
N LEU A 135 4.93 -1.62 13.58
CA LEU A 135 5.90 -1.97 12.53
C LEU A 135 7.09 -0.99 12.55
N GLY A 136 6.82 0.30 12.63
CA GLY A 136 7.86 1.35 12.69
C GLY A 136 8.78 1.18 13.89
N TRP A 137 8.23 0.86 15.06
CA TRP A 137 9.01 0.58 16.29
C TRP A 137 9.92 -0.64 16.09
N GLN A 138 9.37 -1.73 15.54
CA GLN A 138 10.15 -2.94 15.28
C GLN A 138 11.26 -2.69 14.24
N MET A 139 10.97 -1.90 13.19
CA MET A 139 11.97 -1.53 12.17
C MET A 139 13.07 -0.65 12.76
N ALA A 140 12.72 0.35 13.56
CA ALA A 140 13.70 1.22 14.21
C ALA A 140 14.60 0.40 15.17
N SER A 141 13.99 -0.49 15.94
CA SER A 141 14.72 -1.39 16.86
C SER A 141 15.64 -2.35 16.09
N PHE A 142 15.18 -2.85 14.95
CA PHE A 142 15.96 -3.72 14.06
C PHE A 142 17.17 -2.96 13.50
N ASN A 143 16.93 -1.77 12.97
CA ASN A 143 17.96 -0.91 12.37
C ASN A 143 19.05 -0.54 13.39
N VAL A 144 18.68 -0.22 14.63
CA VAL A 144 19.63 0.09 15.71
C VAL A 144 20.48 -1.16 16.04
N ARG A 145 19.88 -2.35 16.08
CA ARG A 145 20.64 -3.60 16.34
C ARG A 145 21.65 -3.88 15.21
N GLU A 146 21.23 -3.67 13.95
CA GLU A 146 22.14 -3.87 12.80
C GLU A 146 23.31 -2.89 12.84
N TYR A 147 23.04 -1.64 13.25
CA TYR A 147 24.09 -0.63 13.47
C TYR A 147 25.08 -1.03 14.57
N LEU A 148 24.56 -1.46 15.74
CA LEU A 148 25.39 -1.83 16.90
C LEU A 148 26.22 -3.10 16.64
N ASN A 149 25.71 -4.03 15.82
CA ASN A 149 26.40 -5.28 15.49
C ASN A 149 27.31 -5.16 14.27
N ASP A 150 27.40 -3.99 13.63
CA ASP A 150 28.12 -3.76 12.35
C ASP A 150 27.76 -4.83 11.31
N THR A 151 26.50 -5.18 11.24
CA THR A 151 26.03 -6.19 10.28
C THR A 151 26.12 -5.64 8.86
N ARG A 152 26.68 -6.44 7.96
CA ARG A 152 26.84 -6.09 6.56
C ARG A 152 26.01 -7.01 5.67
N ASP A 153 25.52 -6.46 4.57
CA ASP A 153 24.77 -7.23 3.58
C ASP A 153 25.69 -8.31 2.97
N TRP A 154 25.12 -9.44 2.67
CA TRP A 154 25.81 -10.59 2.06
C TRP A 154 26.16 -10.35 0.58
N GLY A 155 25.82 -9.19 0.04
CA GLY A 155 26.10 -8.82 -1.33
C GLY A 155 27.58 -8.49 -1.57
N LEU A 156 27.91 -8.28 -2.85
CA LEU A 156 29.27 -8.00 -3.29
C LEU A 156 29.80 -6.66 -2.76
N LEU A 157 28.90 -5.69 -2.49
CA LEU A 157 29.26 -4.37 -1.96
C LEU A 157 29.55 -4.40 -0.46
N SER A 158 29.10 -5.44 0.25
CA SER A 158 29.23 -5.54 1.73
C SER A 158 28.77 -4.26 2.43
N THR A 159 27.66 -3.68 1.96
CA THR A 159 27.11 -2.42 2.47
C THR A 159 26.67 -2.60 3.93
N PRO A 160 26.97 -1.64 4.85
CA PRO A 160 26.39 -1.69 6.19
C PRO A 160 24.85 -1.71 6.10
N GLN A 161 24.24 -2.74 6.64
CA GLN A 161 22.82 -3.04 6.42
C GLN A 161 21.88 -1.94 6.94
N TRP A 162 22.28 -1.26 8.02
CA TRP A 162 21.50 -0.18 8.62
C TRP A 162 21.25 1.00 7.64
N MET A 163 22.15 1.23 6.66
CA MET A 163 22.03 2.37 5.72
C MET A 163 20.78 2.28 4.84
N PRO A 164 20.58 1.21 4.04
CA PRO A 164 19.36 1.11 3.25
C PRO A 164 18.10 0.92 4.10
N GLU A 165 18.23 0.32 5.30
CA GLU A 165 17.10 0.13 6.22
C GLU A 165 16.59 1.44 6.82
N LEU A 166 17.41 2.49 6.88
CA LEU A 166 16.97 3.82 7.31
C LEU A 166 15.79 4.34 6.50
N ALA A 167 15.74 4.01 5.20
CA ALA A 167 14.63 4.41 4.32
C ALA A 167 13.29 3.86 4.84
N VAL A 168 13.29 2.63 5.39
CA VAL A 168 12.10 2.01 5.98
C VAL A 168 11.69 2.76 7.25
N SER A 169 12.64 2.95 8.17
CA SER A 169 12.40 3.59 9.47
C SER A 169 11.88 5.03 9.29
N VAL A 170 12.56 5.82 8.47
CA VAL A 170 12.19 7.22 8.20
C VAL A 170 10.83 7.28 7.46
N GLY A 171 10.66 6.45 6.42
CA GLY A 171 9.41 6.39 5.66
C GLY A 171 8.22 6.03 6.53
N MET A 172 8.38 5.08 7.47
CA MET A 172 7.32 4.69 8.42
C MET A 172 6.97 5.82 9.38
N VAL A 173 7.95 6.57 9.87
CA VAL A 173 7.69 7.74 10.74
C VAL A 173 6.85 8.79 10.00
N VAL A 174 7.26 9.14 8.77
CA VAL A 174 6.52 10.13 7.96
C VAL A 174 5.11 9.61 7.62
N PHE A 175 4.98 8.32 7.34
CA PHE A 175 3.69 7.69 7.06
C PHE A 175 2.76 7.76 8.27
N CYS A 176 3.26 7.42 9.47
CA CYS A 176 2.49 7.51 10.72
C CYS A 176 2.03 8.95 10.98
N MET A 177 2.91 9.93 10.73
CA MET A 177 2.56 11.35 10.88
C MET A 177 1.48 11.77 9.87
N SER A 178 1.53 11.25 8.64
CA SER A 178 0.48 11.51 7.63
C SER A 178 -0.88 10.96 8.08
N ILE A 179 -0.90 9.74 8.63
CA ILE A 179 -2.13 9.13 9.18
C ILE A 179 -2.67 9.97 10.34
N LEU A 180 -1.78 10.45 11.22
CA LEU A 180 -2.19 11.32 12.36
C LEU A 180 -2.84 12.62 11.88
N VAL A 181 -2.32 13.22 10.80
CA VAL A 181 -2.92 14.42 10.20
C VAL A 181 -4.32 14.10 9.68
N ASP A 182 -4.52 12.96 9.03
CA ASP A 182 -5.82 12.56 8.51
C ASP A 182 -6.82 12.27 9.65
N ILE A 183 -6.36 11.61 10.72
CA ILE A 183 -7.19 11.41 11.94
C ILE A 183 -7.60 12.77 12.53
N TYR A 184 -6.66 13.72 12.59
CA TYR A 184 -6.93 15.07 13.10
C TYR A 184 -8.01 15.77 12.26
N ARG A 185 -7.93 15.66 10.93
CA ARG A 185 -8.90 16.23 9.99
C ARG A 185 -10.29 15.60 10.14
N LEU A 186 -10.35 14.28 10.33
CA LEU A 186 -11.61 13.53 10.45
C LEU A 186 -12.24 13.65 11.85
N SER A 187 -11.45 13.99 12.87
CA SER A 187 -11.93 14.04 14.25
C SER A 187 -12.83 15.25 14.48
N PRO A 188 -13.96 15.08 15.20
CA PRO A 188 -14.82 16.22 15.55
C PRO A 188 -14.04 17.26 16.37
N PRO A 189 -14.43 18.54 16.28
CA PRO A 189 -13.70 19.58 16.99
C PRO A 189 -13.69 19.31 18.50
N ALA A 190 -12.53 18.88 18.98
CA ALA A 190 -12.31 18.63 20.40
C ALA A 190 -12.17 19.94 21.15
N GLN A 191 -12.44 19.92 22.44
CA GLN A 191 -12.20 21.07 23.32
C GLN A 191 -10.73 21.49 23.20
N ALA A 192 -10.48 22.78 23.21
CA ALA A 192 -9.15 23.35 22.90
C ALA A 192 -8.02 22.74 23.74
N TRP A 193 -8.26 22.46 25.03
CA TRP A 193 -7.25 21.86 25.90
C TRP A 193 -6.85 20.42 25.48
N ARG A 194 -7.79 19.65 24.91
CA ARG A 194 -7.52 18.29 24.41
C ARG A 194 -6.61 18.30 23.18
N ARG A 195 -6.71 19.36 22.35
CA ARG A 195 -5.83 19.50 21.17
C ARG A 195 -4.36 19.66 21.55
N TRP A 196 -4.09 20.35 22.67
CA TRP A 196 -2.72 20.56 23.16
C TRP A 196 -2.17 19.36 23.92
N LEU A 197 -3.04 18.50 24.44
CA LEU A 197 -2.63 17.32 25.19
C LEU A 197 -1.87 16.31 24.29
N THR A 198 -2.28 16.17 23.04
CA THR A 198 -1.70 15.19 22.13
C THR A 198 -0.26 15.50 21.70
N PRO A 199 0.10 16.69 21.24
CA PRO A 199 1.52 16.95 20.96
C PRO A 199 2.38 16.85 22.23
N ALA A 200 1.84 17.21 23.39
CA ALA A 200 2.56 17.04 24.66
C ALA A 200 2.80 15.56 24.99
N LEU A 201 1.76 14.71 24.82
CA LEU A 201 1.86 13.27 25.02
C LEU A 201 2.83 12.62 24.02
N LEU A 202 2.77 13.03 22.75
CA LEU A 202 3.67 12.52 21.72
C LEU A 202 5.11 12.96 21.96
N ALA A 203 5.32 14.19 22.40
CA ALA A 203 6.65 14.70 22.80
C ALA A 203 7.20 13.93 24.01
N LEU A 204 6.35 13.72 25.00
CA LEU A 204 6.70 12.94 26.20
C LEU A 204 7.05 11.49 25.82
N LEU A 205 6.25 10.90 24.94
CA LEU A 205 6.49 9.55 24.43
C LEU A 205 7.81 9.49 23.66
N ALA A 206 8.07 10.45 22.78
CA ALA A 206 9.31 10.52 22.01
C ALA A 206 10.51 10.66 22.94
N ALA A 207 10.41 11.53 23.96
CA ALA A 207 11.45 11.69 24.97
C ALA A 207 11.68 10.40 25.77
N ALA A 208 10.59 9.72 26.17
CA ALA A 208 10.67 8.45 26.87
C ALA A 208 11.31 7.36 26.02
N LEU A 209 10.97 7.30 24.72
CA LEU A 209 11.53 6.32 23.78
C LEU A 209 13.04 6.59 23.55
N VAL A 210 13.43 7.87 23.42
CA VAL A 210 14.85 8.24 23.31
C VAL A 210 15.60 7.85 24.59
N ALA A 211 15.03 8.15 25.74
CA ALA A 211 15.64 7.81 27.04
C ALA A 211 15.77 6.29 27.25
N LEU A 212 14.73 5.54 26.85
CA LEU A 212 14.75 4.07 26.91
C LEU A 212 15.73 3.48 25.90
N GLY A 213 15.76 4.04 24.67
CA GLY A 213 16.70 3.62 23.63
C GLY A 213 18.15 3.88 23.99
N ALA A 214 18.42 5.04 24.62
CA ALA A 214 19.77 5.40 25.07
C ALA A 214 20.30 4.46 26.15
N ASN A 215 19.41 3.84 26.94
CA ASN A 215 19.79 2.90 28.00
C ASN A 215 19.83 1.45 27.51
N ALA A 216 19.77 1.24 26.19
CA ALA A 216 19.83 -0.08 25.56
C ALA A 216 18.97 -1.08 26.35
N VAL A 217 17.66 -0.87 26.33
CA VAL A 217 16.76 -1.83 26.96
C VAL A 217 17.16 -3.20 26.41
N PRO A 218 17.81 -4.05 27.21
CA PRO A 218 18.03 -5.39 26.74
C PRO A 218 16.62 -5.94 26.50
N MET A 219 16.28 -6.27 25.27
CA MET A 219 15.27 -7.28 25.09
C MET A 219 15.71 -8.39 26.01
N ALA A 220 15.07 -8.48 27.17
CA ALA A 220 15.41 -9.51 28.12
C ALA A 220 15.41 -10.80 27.33
N ALA A 221 16.57 -11.42 27.19
CA ALA A 221 16.69 -12.66 26.47
C ALA A 221 15.69 -13.63 27.10
N GLY A 222 14.59 -13.90 26.39
CA GLY A 222 13.48 -14.70 26.91
C GLY A 222 12.28 -13.92 27.45
N GLY A 223 12.33 -12.58 27.48
CA GLY A 223 11.18 -11.77 27.93
C GLY A 223 10.07 -11.71 26.86
N ARG A 224 8.86 -12.09 27.26
CA ARG A 224 7.67 -12.06 26.39
C ARG A 224 7.09 -10.66 26.20
N PHE A 225 7.67 -9.64 26.84
CA PHE A 225 7.04 -8.32 26.94
C PHE A 225 8.00 -7.20 26.55
N ASP A 226 7.61 -6.47 25.51
CA ASP A 226 8.31 -5.26 25.06
C ASP A 226 7.65 -4.04 25.71
N TRP A 227 8.27 -3.51 26.76
CA TRP A 227 7.75 -2.35 27.49
C TRP A 227 7.67 -1.09 26.61
N GLY A 228 8.61 -0.92 25.70
CA GLY A 228 8.59 0.21 24.75
C GLY A 228 7.34 0.16 23.89
N MET A 229 7.04 -1.00 23.31
CA MET A 229 5.83 -1.18 22.52
C MET A 229 4.56 -0.98 23.33
N ALA A 230 4.53 -1.49 24.57
CA ALA A 230 3.37 -1.32 25.47
C ALA A 230 3.09 0.17 25.74
N LEU A 231 4.14 0.95 25.99
CA LEU A 231 4.03 2.40 26.20
C LEU A 231 3.51 3.12 24.96
N ILE A 232 4.01 2.73 23.78
CA ILE A 232 3.57 3.30 22.51
C ILE A 232 2.07 3.03 22.29
N VAL A 233 1.65 1.78 22.47
CA VAL A 233 0.24 1.38 22.32
C VAL A 233 -0.64 2.14 23.32
N ALA A 234 -0.21 2.25 24.57
CA ALA A 234 -0.94 3.00 25.61
C ALA A 234 -1.09 4.48 25.23
N ALA A 235 -0.01 5.10 24.72
CA ALA A 235 -0.04 6.50 24.27
C ALA A 235 -0.98 6.68 23.07
N LEU A 236 -0.99 5.74 22.11
CA LEU A 236 -1.91 5.77 20.97
C LEU A 236 -3.37 5.66 21.42
N LEU A 237 -3.67 4.79 22.39
CA LEU A 237 -5.02 4.66 22.93
C LEU A 237 -5.43 5.93 23.68
N ALA A 238 -4.50 6.56 24.40
CA ALA A 238 -4.75 7.85 25.06
C ALA A 238 -5.02 8.97 24.02
N CYS A 239 -4.28 8.99 22.92
CA CYS A 239 -4.53 9.92 21.80
C CYS A 239 -5.90 9.66 21.14
N ALA A 240 -6.27 8.39 20.96
CA ALA A 240 -7.56 8.01 20.40
C ALA A 240 -8.71 8.51 21.29
N TRP A 241 -8.54 8.37 22.62
CA TRP A 241 -9.50 8.91 23.58
C TRP A 241 -9.59 10.45 23.49
N ALA A 242 -8.45 11.12 23.47
CA ALA A 242 -8.39 12.59 23.49
C ALA A 242 -8.98 13.23 22.24
N TRP A 243 -8.69 12.66 21.05
CA TRP A 243 -9.11 13.25 19.76
C TRP A 243 -10.48 12.77 19.29
N SER A 244 -10.70 11.47 19.32
CA SER A 244 -11.89 10.87 18.71
C SER A 244 -12.97 10.46 19.72
N GLY A 245 -12.67 10.60 21.01
CA GLY A 245 -13.62 10.37 22.11
C GLY A 245 -13.73 8.89 22.51
N VAL A 246 -14.47 8.69 23.62
CA VAL A 246 -14.61 7.38 24.29
C VAL A 246 -15.22 6.33 23.35
N ARG A 247 -16.18 6.71 22.50
CA ARG A 247 -16.86 5.78 21.61
C ARG A 247 -15.89 5.16 20.58
N THR A 248 -15.05 5.98 19.95
CA THR A 248 -14.04 5.51 18.98
C THR A 248 -13.02 4.62 19.68
N LEU A 249 -12.54 5.06 20.85
CA LEU A 249 -11.63 4.24 21.67
C LEU A 249 -12.25 2.87 21.98
N ALA A 250 -13.53 2.85 22.40
CA ALA A 250 -14.24 1.59 22.69
C ALA A 250 -14.29 0.66 21.47
N HIS A 251 -14.53 1.22 20.27
CA HIS A 251 -14.56 0.42 19.04
C HIS A 251 -13.16 -0.13 18.71
N VAL A 252 -12.10 0.68 18.85
CA VAL A 252 -10.70 0.23 18.62
C VAL A 252 -10.36 -0.90 19.59
N VAL A 253 -10.64 -0.70 20.88
CA VAL A 253 -10.37 -1.70 21.94
C VAL A 253 -11.19 -2.98 21.69
N LEU A 254 -12.44 -2.84 21.26
CA LEU A 254 -13.32 -3.99 20.96
C LEU A 254 -12.77 -4.80 19.77
N VAL A 255 -12.34 -4.15 18.70
CA VAL A 255 -11.80 -4.85 17.52
C VAL A 255 -10.47 -5.51 17.87
N VAL A 256 -9.54 -4.75 18.46
CA VAL A 256 -8.20 -5.26 18.83
C VAL A 256 -8.32 -6.35 19.89
N GLY A 257 -9.11 -6.11 20.95
CA GLY A 257 -9.34 -7.06 22.03
C GLY A 257 -10.09 -8.31 21.57
N GLY A 258 -11.10 -8.12 20.71
CA GLY A 258 -11.84 -9.22 20.09
C GLY A 258 -10.93 -10.12 19.27
N CYS A 259 -10.09 -9.54 18.43
CA CYS A 259 -9.08 -10.27 17.67
C CYS A 259 -8.10 -11.00 18.62
N ALA A 260 -7.61 -10.31 19.65
CA ALA A 260 -6.68 -10.90 20.62
C ALA A 260 -7.30 -12.14 21.31
N VAL A 261 -8.56 -12.04 21.73
CA VAL A 261 -9.28 -13.16 22.35
C VAL A 261 -9.46 -14.31 21.35
N LEU A 262 -9.92 -14.01 20.13
CA LEU A 262 -10.16 -15.02 19.09
C LEU A 262 -8.88 -15.78 18.74
N TYR A 263 -7.75 -15.05 18.54
CA TYR A 263 -6.47 -15.65 18.23
C TYR A 263 -5.89 -16.41 19.43
N GLY A 264 -6.11 -15.90 20.65
CA GLY A 264 -5.72 -16.59 21.89
C GLY A 264 -6.43 -17.92 22.07
N LEU A 265 -7.74 -17.96 21.78
CA LEU A 265 -8.56 -19.18 21.84
C LEU A 265 -8.20 -20.17 20.71
N ALA A 266 -7.71 -19.67 19.57
CA ALA A 266 -7.30 -20.51 18.45
C ALA A 266 -5.94 -21.20 18.70
N ARG A 267 -5.21 -20.77 19.73
CA ARG A 267 -3.90 -21.35 20.06
C ARG A 267 -4.05 -22.83 20.44
N GLY A 268 -3.33 -23.69 19.76
CA GLY A 268 -3.40 -25.14 19.98
C GLY A 268 -4.53 -25.85 19.24
N GLN A 269 -5.37 -25.12 18.51
CA GLN A 269 -6.41 -25.73 17.69
C GLN A 269 -5.83 -26.29 16.39
N SER A 270 -6.67 -27.04 15.67
CA SER A 270 -6.25 -27.66 14.40
C SER A 270 -5.85 -26.60 13.37
N LEU A 271 -4.93 -26.95 12.48
CA LEU A 271 -4.42 -26.07 11.43
C LEU A 271 -5.55 -25.51 10.55
N GLY A 272 -6.60 -26.31 10.31
CA GLY A 272 -7.76 -25.89 9.54
C GLY A 272 -8.53 -24.74 10.21
N TRP A 273 -8.71 -24.80 11.52
CA TRP A 273 -9.36 -23.73 12.30
C TRP A 273 -8.52 -22.45 12.29
N VAL A 274 -7.21 -22.58 12.44
CA VAL A 274 -6.29 -21.43 12.40
C VAL A 274 -6.33 -20.78 11.03
N ALA A 275 -6.28 -21.56 9.94
CA ALA A 275 -6.38 -21.05 8.57
C ALA A 275 -7.71 -20.33 8.32
N PHE A 276 -8.81 -20.93 8.77
CA PHE A 276 -10.15 -20.32 8.66
C PHE A 276 -10.20 -18.97 9.39
N LEU A 277 -9.67 -18.92 10.61
CA LEU A 277 -9.66 -17.69 11.42
C LEU A 277 -8.86 -16.58 10.75
N LEU A 278 -7.67 -16.91 10.18
CA LEU A 278 -6.82 -15.95 9.47
C LEU A 278 -7.57 -15.36 8.26
N VAL A 279 -8.19 -16.22 7.44
CA VAL A 279 -8.92 -15.78 6.25
C VAL A 279 -10.18 -14.99 6.65
N ALA A 280 -10.92 -15.47 7.64
CA ALA A 280 -12.17 -14.82 8.10
C ALA A 280 -11.89 -13.43 8.68
N SER A 281 -10.83 -13.30 9.51
CA SER A 281 -10.46 -12.00 10.09
C SER A 281 -9.96 -11.03 9.02
N MET A 282 -9.20 -11.53 8.03
CA MET A 282 -8.76 -10.73 6.89
C MET A 282 -9.97 -10.22 6.09
N MET A 283 -10.92 -11.10 5.77
CA MET A 283 -12.15 -10.73 5.05
C MET A 283 -12.97 -9.70 5.83
N LEU A 284 -13.10 -9.92 7.16
CA LEU A 284 -13.83 -8.99 8.03
C LEU A 284 -13.21 -7.59 7.99
N LEU A 285 -11.88 -7.48 8.12
CA LEU A 285 -11.18 -6.19 8.08
C LEU A 285 -11.31 -5.52 6.71
N LEU A 286 -11.24 -6.31 5.62
CA LEU A 286 -11.42 -5.78 4.27
C LEU A 286 -12.84 -5.25 4.05
N PHE A 287 -13.87 -5.98 4.51
CA PHE A 287 -15.27 -5.53 4.40
C PHE A 287 -15.53 -4.32 5.29
N LEU A 288 -14.82 -4.20 6.41
CA LEU A 288 -14.89 -3.00 7.27
C LEU A 288 -14.28 -1.77 6.59
N GLY A 289 -13.54 -1.96 5.47
CA GLY A 289 -12.91 -0.88 4.72
C GLY A 289 -11.49 -0.55 5.14
N VAL A 290 -10.87 -1.43 5.93
CA VAL A 290 -9.45 -1.28 6.28
C VAL A 290 -8.62 -1.45 5.00
N ARG A 291 -7.62 -0.61 4.79
CA ARG A 291 -6.70 -0.70 3.64
C ARG A 291 -6.07 -2.10 3.59
N ILE A 292 -5.95 -2.65 2.38
CA ILE A 292 -5.55 -4.05 2.16
C ILE A 292 -4.22 -4.36 2.88
N GLY A 293 -3.20 -3.50 2.72
CA GLY A 293 -1.90 -3.69 3.36
C GLY A 293 -1.97 -3.72 4.89
N VAL A 294 -2.80 -2.83 5.46
CA VAL A 294 -3.00 -2.77 6.92
C VAL A 294 -3.76 -4.00 7.43
N ALA A 295 -4.81 -4.43 6.69
CA ALA A 295 -5.59 -5.61 7.06
C ALA A 295 -4.70 -6.87 7.10
N LEU A 296 -3.90 -7.08 6.05
CA LEU A 296 -2.92 -8.18 5.98
C LEU A 296 -1.89 -8.07 7.11
N GLY A 297 -1.40 -6.85 7.35
CA GLY A 297 -0.42 -6.59 8.40
C GLY A 297 -0.96 -6.86 9.80
N LEU A 298 -2.19 -6.43 10.10
CA LEU A 298 -2.85 -6.69 11.39
C LEU A 298 -3.06 -8.19 11.62
N VAL A 299 -3.58 -8.89 10.60
CA VAL A 299 -3.78 -10.35 10.66
C VAL A 299 -2.44 -11.06 10.91
N GLY A 300 -1.38 -10.62 10.21
CA GLY A 300 -0.03 -11.13 10.39
C GLY A 300 0.51 -10.85 11.80
N LEU A 301 0.31 -9.62 12.29
CA LEU A 301 0.72 -9.20 13.63
C LEU A 301 0.07 -10.08 14.71
N PHE A 302 -1.26 -10.25 14.64
CA PHE A 302 -1.99 -11.11 15.58
C PHE A 302 -1.55 -12.57 15.45
N GLY A 303 -1.33 -13.05 14.22
CA GLY A 303 -0.83 -14.41 13.96
C GLY A 303 0.52 -14.66 14.63
N VAL A 304 1.48 -13.76 14.39
CA VAL A 304 2.84 -13.88 14.98
C VAL A 304 2.79 -13.82 16.51
N TYR A 305 1.96 -12.92 17.06
CA TYR A 305 1.92 -12.70 18.51
C TYR A 305 1.20 -13.84 19.26
N PHE A 306 0.07 -14.33 18.75
CA PHE A 306 -0.79 -15.27 19.48
C PHE A 306 -0.62 -16.72 19.07
N LEU A 307 -0.34 -17.01 17.79
CA LEU A 307 -0.32 -18.38 17.28
C LEU A 307 1.05 -19.04 17.39
N LEU A 308 2.15 -18.24 17.34
CA LEU A 308 3.49 -18.80 17.48
C LEU A 308 3.77 -19.19 18.93
N SER A 309 4.53 -20.28 19.10
CA SER A 309 4.96 -20.76 20.43
C SER A 309 5.77 -19.71 21.18
N ARG A 310 6.59 -18.97 20.47
CA ARG A 310 7.37 -17.85 20.99
C ARG A 310 7.05 -16.61 20.14
N PRO A 311 6.32 -15.64 20.69
CA PRO A 311 6.04 -14.39 19.98
C PRO A 311 7.35 -13.65 19.66
N GLN A 312 7.61 -13.40 18.40
CA GLN A 312 8.82 -12.69 17.95
C GLN A 312 8.39 -11.54 17.03
N LEU A 313 8.07 -10.41 17.62
CA LEU A 313 7.63 -9.23 16.86
C LEU A 313 8.74 -8.69 15.95
N SER A 314 10.01 -8.98 16.26
CA SER A 314 11.15 -8.68 15.40
C SER A 314 11.03 -9.31 14.00
N LEU A 315 10.30 -10.43 13.88
CA LEU A 315 10.00 -11.04 12.57
C LEU A 315 9.27 -10.09 11.64
N LEU A 316 8.49 -9.15 12.17
CA LEU A 316 7.78 -8.15 11.34
C LEU A 316 8.79 -7.26 10.61
N ALA A 317 9.81 -6.80 11.32
CA ALA A 317 10.86 -5.96 10.75
C ALA A 317 11.67 -6.73 9.70
N GLU A 318 12.15 -7.91 10.08
CA GLU A 318 12.91 -8.79 9.19
C GLU A 318 12.13 -9.11 7.92
N ARG A 319 10.82 -9.42 8.05
CA ARG A 319 9.96 -9.72 6.89
C ARG A 319 9.67 -8.48 6.06
N ALA A 320 9.46 -7.32 6.68
CA ALA A 320 9.26 -6.07 5.95
C ALA A 320 10.49 -5.74 5.09
N TRP A 321 11.69 -5.91 5.65
CA TRP A 321 12.95 -5.72 4.93
C TRP A 321 13.11 -6.79 3.82
N SER A 322 13.13 -8.08 4.20
CA SER A 322 13.45 -9.17 3.28
C SER A 322 12.43 -9.34 2.15
N SER A 323 11.15 -9.03 2.40
CA SER A 323 10.12 -9.10 1.35
C SER A 323 10.19 -7.94 0.37
N THR A 324 10.74 -6.81 0.78
CA THR A 324 10.86 -5.61 -0.09
C THR A 324 12.20 -5.60 -0.81
N ASN A 325 13.29 -5.93 -0.12
CA ASN A 325 14.64 -5.96 -0.70
C ASN A 325 14.86 -7.29 -1.45
N THR A 326 14.14 -7.46 -2.57
CA THR A 326 14.31 -8.64 -3.44
C THR A 326 14.50 -8.19 -4.89
N PHE A 327 15.44 -8.81 -5.57
CA PHE A 327 15.71 -8.54 -6.99
C PHE A 327 14.46 -8.74 -7.85
N THR A 328 13.66 -9.78 -7.56
CA THR A 328 12.45 -10.07 -8.33
C THR A 328 11.45 -8.90 -8.32
N LEU A 329 11.35 -8.21 -7.18
CA LEU A 329 10.43 -7.06 -7.06
C LEU A 329 10.92 -5.81 -7.79
N THR A 330 12.21 -5.68 -8.10
CA THR A 330 12.71 -4.53 -8.88
C THR A 330 12.13 -4.53 -10.30
N ALA A 331 11.71 -5.68 -10.80
CA ALA A 331 11.04 -5.80 -12.10
C ALA A 331 9.67 -5.10 -12.12
N VAL A 332 8.96 -5.04 -10.98
CA VAL A 332 7.59 -4.49 -10.90
C VAL A 332 7.56 -2.99 -11.25
N PRO A 333 8.34 -2.12 -10.59
CA PRO A 333 8.41 -0.72 -11.00
C PRO A 333 8.89 -0.53 -12.44
N MET A 334 9.79 -1.40 -12.92
CA MET A 334 10.26 -1.34 -14.32
C MET A 334 9.13 -1.62 -15.29
N PHE A 335 8.29 -2.62 -15.03
CA PHE A 335 7.12 -2.93 -15.84
C PHE A 335 6.10 -1.78 -15.81
N ILE A 336 5.87 -1.17 -14.64
CA ILE A 336 4.97 -0.01 -14.50
C ILE A 336 5.50 1.17 -15.33
N PHE A 337 6.78 1.44 -15.25
CA PHE A 337 7.45 2.51 -16.00
C PHE A 337 7.34 2.25 -17.51
N MET A 338 7.65 1.04 -17.96
CA MET A 338 7.49 0.62 -19.36
C MET A 338 6.05 0.79 -19.83
N GLY A 339 5.07 0.34 -19.03
CA GLY A 339 3.66 0.49 -19.34
C GLY A 339 3.24 1.95 -19.49
N GLY A 340 3.75 2.82 -18.61
CA GLY A 340 3.52 4.27 -18.69
C GLY A 340 4.08 4.89 -19.97
N LEU A 341 5.28 4.48 -20.39
CA LEU A 341 5.90 4.93 -21.64
C LEU A 341 5.07 4.48 -22.85
N LEU A 342 4.66 3.20 -22.86
CA LEU A 342 3.85 2.64 -23.96
C LEU A 342 2.50 3.35 -24.09
N LEU A 343 1.89 3.70 -22.94
CA LEU A 343 0.63 4.44 -22.91
C LEU A 343 0.80 5.83 -23.54
N ARG A 344 1.86 6.55 -23.15
CA ARG A 344 2.12 7.92 -23.64
C ARG A 344 2.63 7.97 -25.08
N SER A 345 3.23 6.90 -25.57
CA SER A 345 3.74 6.81 -26.95
C SER A 345 2.65 6.61 -27.99
N GLY A 346 1.40 6.30 -27.58
CA GLY A 346 0.30 6.00 -28.50
C GLY A 346 0.32 4.58 -29.08
N ILE A 347 1.34 3.79 -28.78
CA ILE A 347 1.47 2.40 -29.25
C ILE A 347 0.25 1.57 -28.81
N THR A 348 -0.23 1.81 -27.60
CA THR A 348 -1.39 1.08 -27.04
C THR A 348 -2.66 1.31 -27.88
N ALA A 349 -2.90 2.55 -28.32
CA ALA A 349 -4.04 2.88 -29.20
C ALA A 349 -3.89 2.20 -30.57
N GLY A 350 -2.71 2.28 -31.17
CA GLY A 350 -2.42 1.61 -32.46
C GLY A 350 -2.58 0.09 -32.37
N MET A 351 -2.17 -0.51 -31.27
CA MET A 351 -2.35 -1.94 -31.01
C MET A 351 -3.85 -2.30 -30.92
N PHE A 352 -4.63 -1.47 -30.21
CA PHE A 352 -6.07 -1.66 -30.08
C PHE A 352 -6.73 -1.62 -31.46
N ASP A 353 -6.39 -0.61 -32.28
CA ASP A 353 -6.91 -0.47 -33.64
C ASP A 353 -6.58 -1.67 -34.52
N ALA A 354 -5.37 -2.20 -34.40
CA ALA A 354 -4.95 -3.40 -35.15
C ALA A 354 -5.82 -4.62 -34.75
N LEU A 355 -6.04 -4.80 -33.47
CA LEU A 355 -6.88 -5.90 -32.95
C LEU A 355 -8.35 -5.74 -33.36
N VAL A 356 -8.86 -4.49 -33.40
CA VAL A 356 -10.21 -4.19 -33.88
C VAL A 356 -10.34 -4.58 -35.37
N ARG A 357 -9.31 -4.33 -36.19
CA ARG A 357 -9.32 -4.75 -37.58
C ARG A 357 -9.32 -6.27 -37.76
N TRP A 358 -8.60 -7.01 -36.89
CA TRP A 358 -8.54 -8.47 -36.94
C TRP A 358 -9.85 -9.11 -36.49
N PHE A 359 -10.39 -8.65 -35.37
CA PHE A 359 -11.57 -9.27 -34.75
C PHE A 359 -12.89 -8.58 -35.09
N GLY A 360 -12.85 -7.43 -35.79
CA GLY A 360 -14.02 -6.59 -36.06
C GLY A 360 -15.15 -7.25 -36.84
N ARG A 361 -14.84 -8.31 -37.59
CA ARG A 361 -15.84 -9.06 -38.37
C ARG A 361 -16.56 -10.14 -37.56
N ALA A 362 -16.05 -10.48 -36.39
CA ALA A 362 -16.66 -11.51 -35.50
C ALA A 362 -17.85 -10.89 -34.73
N PRO A 363 -18.88 -11.67 -34.43
CA PRO A 363 -19.95 -11.17 -33.55
C PRO A 363 -19.38 -10.81 -32.19
N GLY A 364 -19.62 -9.58 -31.74
CA GLY A 364 -18.99 -9.04 -30.56
C GLY A 364 -17.50 -8.71 -30.74
N GLY A 365 -17.05 -8.47 -31.98
CA GLY A 365 -15.64 -8.31 -32.36
C GLY A 365 -14.88 -7.28 -31.53
N LEU A 366 -15.54 -6.17 -31.18
CA LEU A 366 -14.90 -5.12 -30.37
C LEU A 366 -14.63 -5.60 -28.92
N ALA A 367 -15.52 -6.39 -28.36
CA ALA A 367 -15.30 -7.01 -27.03
C ALA A 367 -14.14 -8.01 -27.07
N HIS A 368 -14.03 -8.79 -28.17
CA HIS A 368 -12.90 -9.70 -28.38
C HIS A 368 -11.58 -8.94 -28.57
N ALA A 369 -11.61 -7.85 -29.33
CA ALA A 369 -10.45 -6.96 -29.54
C ALA A 369 -10.00 -6.36 -28.20
N SER A 370 -10.95 -5.90 -27.39
CA SER A 370 -10.67 -5.37 -26.03
C SER A 370 -10.04 -6.42 -25.13
N ALA A 371 -10.55 -7.66 -25.15
CA ALA A 371 -9.97 -8.77 -24.40
C ALA A 371 -8.55 -9.11 -24.86
N GLY A 372 -8.34 -9.14 -26.19
CA GLY A 372 -7.02 -9.36 -26.78
C GLY A 372 -6.03 -8.26 -26.42
N ALA A 373 -6.45 -7.00 -26.53
CA ALA A 373 -5.64 -5.84 -26.12
C ALA A 373 -5.30 -5.89 -24.66
N SER A 374 -6.29 -6.27 -23.79
CA SER A 374 -6.08 -6.43 -22.35
C SER A 374 -5.00 -7.49 -22.06
N ALA A 375 -5.06 -8.62 -22.77
CA ALA A 375 -4.11 -9.71 -22.58
C ALA A 375 -2.68 -9.27 -22.95
N VAL A 376 -2.52 -8.64 -24.10
CA VAL A 376 -1.20 -8.14 -24.57
C VAL A 376 -0.68 -7.06 -23.63
N PHE A 377 -1.52 -6.06 -23.30
CA PHE A 377 -1.10 -4.97 -22.41
C PHE A 377 -0.79 -5.47 -20.99
N ALA A 378 -1.57 -6.41 -20.47
CA ALA A 378 -1.32 -7.01 -19.16
C ALA A 378 0.01 -7.78 -19.14
N ALA A 379 0.31 -8.49 -20.21
CA ALA A 379 1.59 -9.22 -20.36
C ALA A 379 2.80 -8.27 -20.36
N VAL A 380 2.62 -7.07 -20.94
CA VAL A 380 3.68 -6.06 -21.03
C VAL A 380 3.77 -5.23 -19.74
N SER A 381 2.63 -4.74 -19.23
CA SER A 381 2.61 -3.86 -18.04
C SER A 381 2.82 -4.60 -16.72
N GLY A 382 2.49 -5.89 -16.67
CA GLY A 382 2.56 -6.67 -15.43
C GLY A 382 1.58 -6.24 -14.34
N SER A 383 0.71 -5.26 -14.63
CA SER A 383 -0.20 -4.66 -13.64
C SER A 383 -1.65 -4.74 -14.12
N SER A 384 -2.49 -5.43 -13.37
CA SER A 384 -3.93 -5.51 -13.66
C SER A 384 -4.62 -4.15 -13.54
N LEU A 385 -4.22 -3.35 -12.55
CA LEU A 385 -4.79 -2.02 -12.32
C LEU A 385 -4.44 -1.07 -13.47
N ALA A 386 -3.17 -1.04 -13.90
CA ALA A 386 -2.73 -0.21 -15.03
C ALA A 386 -3.43 -0.63 -16.31
N THR A 387 -3.59 -1.94 -16.54
CA THR A 387 -4.29 -2.50 -17.70
C THR A 387 -5.76 -2.05 -17.71
N ALA A 388 -6.45 -2.21 -16.59
CA ALA A 388 -7.86 -1.81 -16.47
C ALA A 388 -8.05 -0.30 -16.69
N ALA A 389 -7.20 0.51 -16.07
CA ALA A 389 -7.27 1.98 -16.22
C ALA A 389 -7.01 2.43 -17.65
N THR A 390 -6.00 1.84 -18.32
CA THR A 390 -5.62 2.20 -19.69
C THR A 390 -6.68 1.79 -20.68
N LEU A 391 -7.12 0.54 -20.63
CA LEU A 391 -8.11 0.02 -21.58
C LEU A 391 -9.50 0.57 -21.30
N GLY A 392 -9.81 0.87 -20.04
CA GLY A 392 -11.02 1.59 -19.68
C GLY A 392 -11.10 2.95 -20.36
N LYS A 393 -9.98 3.64 -20.50
CA LYS A 393 -9.92 4.95 -21.20
C LYS A 393 -9.94 4.84 -22.73
N VAL A 394 -9.43 3.75 -23.28
CA VAL A 394 -9.31 3.57 -24.74
C VAL A 394 -10.50 2.79 -25.29
N ALA A 395 -10.80 1.63 -24.73
CA ALA A 395 -11.79 0.70 -25.28
C ALA A 395 -13.24 1.03 -24.87
N CYS A 396 -13.45 1.51 -23.63
CA CYS A 396 -14.83 1.72 -23.15
C CYS A 396 -15.58 2.80 -23.93
N PRO A 397 -15.02 3.98 -24.20
CA PRO A 397 -15.72 4.98 -25.00
C PRO A 397 -16.06 4.46 -26.40
N ASP A 398 -15.10 3.83 -27.09
CA ASP A 398 -15.29 3.30 -28.45
C ASP A 398 -16.39 2.22 -28.52
N MET A 399 -16.45 1.36 -27.48
CA MET A 399 -17.51 0.35 -27.37
C MET A 399 -18.89 0.99 -27.17
N ILE A 400 -18.99 2.00 -26.30
CA ILE A 400 -20.25 2.71 -26.02
C ILE A 400 -20.72 3.45 -27.26
N GLU A 401 -19.83 4.15 -27.98
CA GLU A 401 -20.14 4.87 -29.24
C GLU A 401 -20.66 3.92 -30.30
N ARG A 402 -20.20 2.69 -30.35
CA ARG A 402 -20.66 1.67 -31.31
C ARG A 402 -21.89 0.89 -30.82
N GLY A 403 -22.55 1.33 -29.74
CA GLY A 403 -23.83 0.80 -29.30
C GLY A 403 -23.77 -0.39 -28.38
N TYR A 404 -22.60 -0.71 -27.81
CA TYR A 404 -22.51 -1.77 -26.79
C TYR A 404 -23.12 -1.28 -25.48
N SER A 405 -23.82 -2.16 -24.76
CA SER A 405 -24.41 -1.79 -23.48
C SER A 405 -23.30 -1.44 -22.47
N PRO A 406 -23.49 -0.40 -21.62
CA PRO A 406 -22.49 -0.03 -20.62
C PRO A 406 -22.12 -1.17 -19.67
N ARG A 407 -23.10 -2.03 -19.32
CA ARG A 407 -22.86 -3.20 -18.46
C ARG A 407 -21.87 -4.18 -19.10
N LEU A 408 -22.03 -4.47 -20.40
CA LEU A 408 -21.11 -5.35 -21.12
C LEU A 408 -19.71 -4.70 -21.26
N THR A 409 -19.68 -3.42 -21.59
CA THR A 409 -18.46 -2.65 -21.80
C THR A 409 -17.58 -2.65 -20.53
N TYR A 410 -18.16 -2.24 -19.41
CA TYR A 410 -17.41 -2.20 -18.14
C TYR A 410 -17.13 -3.61 -17.60
N GLY A 411 -18.02 -4.57 -17.87
CA GLY A 411 -17.80 -5.97 -17.54
C GLY A 411 -16.59 -6.58 -18.24
N VAL A 412 -16.48 -6.32 -19.55
CA VAL A 412 -15.31 -6.78 -20.36
C VAL A 412 -14.03 -6.11 -19.87
N ALA A 413 -14.06 -4.81 -19.59
CA ALA A 413 -12.90 -4.08 -19.10
C ALA A 413 -12.46 -4.63 -17.73
N ALA A 414 -13.38 -4.93 -16.86
CA ALA A 414 -13.08 -5.48 -15.53
C ALA A 414 -12.57 -6.94 -15.61
N ALA A 415 -13.18 -7.74 -16.48
CA ALA A 415 -12.79 -9.14 -16.71
C ALA A 415 -11.38 -9.26 -17.28
N UNK A 416 -11.21 -8.45 -18.19
CA UNK A 416 -9.96 -8.47 -18.86
C UNK A 416 -8.81 -8.18 -17.93
N UNK A 417 -9.02 -7.53 -16.98
CA UNK A 417 -8.04 -7.25 -16.00
C UNK A 417 -7.80 -8.45 -15.15
N UNK A 418 -8.68 -9.23 -14.99
CA UNK A 418 -8.61 -10.43 -14.23
C UNK A 418 -8.05 -11.59 -15.03
N UNK A 419 -8.17 -11.52 -16.14
CA UNK A 419 -7.65 -12.52 -17.00
C UNK A 419 -6.15 -12.46 -17.06
N UNK A 420 -5.74 -11.36 -16.97
CA UNK A 420 -4.33 -11.20 -16.92
C UNK A 420 -3.71 -11.82 -15.70
N UNK A 421 -4.28 -11.72 -14.77
CA UNK A 421 -3.84 -12.36 -13.55
C UNK A 421 -3.89 -13.85 -13.65
N UNK A 422 -4.66 -14.27 -14.27
CA UNK A 422 -4.81 -15.67 -14.47
C UNK A 422 -3.82 -16.22 -15.47
N UNK A 423 -3.57 -15.46 -16.22
CA UNK A 423 -2.61 -15.85 -17.18
C UNK A 423 -1.21 -15.88 -16.61
N UNK A 424 -1.04 -15.00 -15.87
CA UNK A 424 0.21 -14.94 -15.17
C UNK A 424 0.37 -16.10 -14.21
N ALA A 425 -0.57 -16.40 -13.47
CA ALA A 425 -0.53 -17.56 -12.55
C ALA A 425 -0.35 -18.90 -13.26
N ARG A 426 -0.98 -19.08 -14.35
CA ARG A 426 -0.81 -20.33 -15.13
C ARG A 426 0.62 -20.52 -15.66
N ARG A 427 1.28 -19.46 -16.05
CA ARG A 427 2.68 -19.56 -16.54
C ARG A 427 3.62 -19.97 -15.42
N SER A 428 3.47 -19.38 -14.23
CA SER A 428 4.30 -19.75 -13.07
C SER A 428 4.07 -21.22 -12.66
N ALA A 429 2.82 -21.67 -12.67
CA ALA A 429 2.49 -23.07 -12.38
C ALA A 429 3.04 -24.05 -13.43
N PHE A 430 3.17 -23.60 -14.69
CA PHE A 430 3.72 -24.46 -15.77
C PHE A 430 5.25 -24.53 -15.70
N SER A 431 5.90 -23.41 -15.32
CA SER A 431 7.37 -23.36 -15.21
C SER A 431 7.90 -24.12 -13.97
N SER A 432 7.04 -24.34 -12.97
CA SER A 432 7.41 -25.04 -11.74
C SER A 432 7.21 -26.55 -11.79
N ARG A 433 6.70 -27.10 -12.91
CA ARG A 433 6.63 -28.55 -13.07
C ARG A 433 8.04 -29.10 -13.30
N PRO A 434 8.55 -29.97 -12.43
CA PRO A 434 9.83 -30.64 -12.70
C PRO A 434 9.68 -31.43 -13.99
N ALA A 435 10.71 -31.38 -14.84
CA ALA A 435 10.76 -32.19 -16.03
C ALA A 435 10.80 -33.67 -15.59
N SER A 436 9.61 -34.29 -15.54
CA SER A 436 9.52 -35.72 -15.29
C SER A 436 10.10 -36.44 -16.52
N ARG A 437 11.20 -37.13 -16.31
CA ARG A 437 11.71 -38.10 -17.28
C ARG A 437 10.79 -39.31 -17.31
#